data_227bcbc7f794fe85dc1df0aa7084a388
#
_entry.id   227bcbc7f794fe85dc1df0aa7084a388
#
_cell.length_a   1.000
_cell.length_b   1.000
_cell.length_c   1.000
_cell.angle_alpha   90.00
_cell.angle_beta   90.00
_cell.angle_gamma   90.00
#
_symmetry.space_group_name_H-M   'P 1'
#
loop_
_entity.id
_entity.type
_entity.pdbx_description
1 polymer ?
#
loop_
_entity_poly.entity_id
_entity_poly.type
_entity_poly.pdbx_seq_one_letter_code
_entity_poly.pdbx_strand_id
1 'polypeptide(L)'
;KSNVYGSKSNDDFIKYKIKTKDFYIELNKVQSEMRNANFARDTLLMSDLNSQFESLKDKLRKYEESFIVENNDSYLSSLILQRMLMNKEIDLDIIESYFSRFTDIIKSTKSSTEIKNKIEEMKKNNDTPSIGSLAPDFTGPGLFAEPVSLSDVKSKVILLDFWASWCAPCRVENPSLV
;
A
#
# COMPACT_ATOMS: atom_id res chain seq x y z
N LYS A 1 -30.79 9.89 16.29
CA LYS A 1 -29.41 9.35 16.37
C LYS A 1 -28.98 9.43 17.82
N SER A 2 -28.90 8.29 18.52
CA SER A 2 -28.42 8.23 19.89
C SER A 2 -26.91 8.45 19.90
N ASN A 3 -26.45 9.52 20.54
CA ASN A 3 -25.04 9.69 20.85
C ASN A 3 -24.72 8.78 22.05
N VAL A 4 -23.85 7.82 21.87
CA VAL A 4 -23.30 6.99 22.96
C VAL A 4 -22.12 7.77 23.55
N TYR A 5 -22.26 8.20 24.79
CA TYR A 5 -21.19 8.88 25.55
C TYR A 5 -20.58 7.90 26.55
N GLY A 6 -19.32 8.07 26.89
CA GLY A 6 -18.70 7.44 28.05
C GLY A 6 -17.70 6.32 27.77
N SER A 7 -17.28 6.10 26.50
CA SER A 7 -16.09 5.30 26.23
C SER A 7 -15.03 6.16 25.56
N LYS A 8 -13.77 6.00 25.96
CA LYS A 8 -12.63 6.69 25.33
C LYS A 8 -12.64 6.54 23.81
N SER A 9 -12.88 5.34 23.31
CA SER A 9 -12.91 5.06 21.86
C SER A 9 -13.98 5.86 21.12
N ASN A 10 -15.15 6.08 21.73
CA ASN A 10 -16.20 6.88 21.13
C ASN A 10 -15.84 8.38 21.14
N ASP A 11 -15.26 8.87 22.22
CA ASP A 11 -14.84 10.26 22.35
C ASP A 11 -13.71 10.59 21.36
N ASP A 12 -12.75 9.69 21.19
CA ASP A 12 -11.68 9.79 20.20
C ASP A 12 -12.25 9.78 18.77
N PHE A 13 -13.23 8.92 18.49
CA PHE A 13 -13.92 8.88 17.21
C PHE A 13 -14.66 10.17 16.90
N ILE A 14 -15.36 10.76 17.89
CA ILE A 14 -16.07 12.03 17.72
C ILE A 14 -15.08 13.16 17.40
N LYS A 15 -13.98 13.24 18.14
CA LYS A 15 -12.92 14.25 17.92
C LYS A 15 -12.34 14.10 16.51
N TYR A 16 -11.97 12.89 16.14
CA TYR A 16 -11.44 12.57 14.82
C TYR A 16 -12.43 12.97 13.72
N LYS A 17 -13.70 12.58 13.85
CA LYS A 17 -14.76 12.88 12.88
C LYS A 17 -14.97 14.37 12.69
N ILE A 18 -14.93 15.16 13.77
CA ILE A 18 -15.07 16.62 13.68
C ILE A 18 -13.90 17.21 12.90
N LYS A 19 -12.67 16.79 13.19
CA LYS A 19 -11.45 17.31 12.54
C LYS A 19 -11.30 16.89 11.08
N THR A 20 -11.79 15.71 10.72
CA THR A 20 -11.64 15.18 9.35
C THR A 20 -12.84 15.49 8.45
N LYS A 21 -13.95 16.01 9.01
CA LYS A 21 -15.19 16.25 8.28
C LYS A 21 -14.97 17.07 7.00
N ASP A 22 -14.24 18.17 7.11
CA ASP A 22 -14.05 19.11 6.00
C ASP A 22 -13.16 18.48 4.92
N PHE A 23 -12.14 17.71 5.29
CA PHE A 23 -11.33 16.95 4.33
C PHE A 23 -12.18 15.98 3.51
N TYR A 24 -13.08 15.24 4.15
CA TYR A 24 -13.96 14.30 3.44
C TYR A 24 -15.00 15.01 2.55
N ILE A 25 -15.50 16.17 2.96
CA ILE A 25 -16.41 16.98 2.13
C ILE A 25 -15.68 17.45 0.87
N GLU A 26 -14.47 17.99 1.01
CA GLU A 26 -13.67 18.48 -0.12
C GLU A 26 -13.22 17.34 -1.04
N LEU A 27 -12.76 16.22 -0.48
CA LEU A 27 -12.39 15.05 -1.27
C LEU A 27 -13.56 14.54 -2.12
N ASN A 28 -14.77 14.45 -1.54
CA ASN A 28 -15.95 14.03 -2.27
C ASN A 28 -16.34 15.03 -3.38
N LYS A 29 -16.18 16.34 -3.12
CA LYS A 29 -16.41 17.39 -4.11
C LYS A 29 -15.44 17.23 -5.29
N VAL A 30 -14.14 17.19 -5.03
CA VAL A 30 -13.11 17.03 -6.05
C VAL A 30 -13.33 15.73 -6.85
N GLN A 31 -13.66 14.63 -6.18
CA GLN A 31 -13.98 13.36 -6.84
C GLN A 31 -15.20 13.45 -7.77
N SER A 32 -16.22 14.24 -7.38
CA SER A 32 -17.36 14.49 -8.25
C SER A 32 -16.99 15.32 -9.48
N GLU A 33 -16.17 16.34 -9.30
CA GLU A 33 -15.66 17.18 -10.40
C GLU A 33 -14.76 16.39 -11.35
N MET A 34 -13.91 15.50 -10.82
CA MET A 34 -13.10 14.57 -11.64
C MET A 34 -13.97 13.66 -12.53
N ARG A 35 -15.08 13.12 -11.99
CA ARG A 35 -16.02 12.34 -12.81
C ARG A 35 -16.59 13.16 -13.96
N ASN A 36 -16.97 14.41 -13.71
CA ASN A 36 -17.50 15.31 -14.72
C ASN A 36 -16.44 15.69 -15.78
N ALA A 37 -15.21 16.01 -15.35
CA ALA A 37 -14.10 16.31 -16.24
C ALA A 37 -13.73 15.12 -17.13
N ASN A 38 -13.73 13.91 -16.57
CA ASN A 38 -13.51 12.68 -17.32
C ASN A 38 -14.59 12.44 -18.39
N PHE A 39 -15.86 12.65 -18.01
CA PHE A 39 -16.97 12.55 -18.97
C PHE A 39 -16.86 13.58 -20.10
N ALA A 40 -16.45 14.82 -19.77
CA ALA A 40 -16.20 15.90 -20.75
C ALA A 40 -14.89 15.71 -21.53
N ARG A 41 -14.06 14.75 -21.19
CA ARG A 41 -12.69 14.53 -21.72
C ARG A 41 -11.77 15.74 -21.56
N ASP A 42 -11.96 16.53 -20.51
CA ASP A 42 -11.14 17.69 -20.19
C ASP A 42 -9.88 17.25 -19.43
N THR A 43 -8.80 17.05 -20.19
CA THR A 43 -7.54 16.54 -19.66
C THR A 43 -6.79 17.58 -18.79
N LEU A 44 -6.96 18.87 -19.07
CA LEU A 44 -6.33 19.94 -18.29
C LEU A 44 -6.99 20.04 -16.91
N LEU A 45 -8.33 20.09 -16.88
CA LEU A 45 -9.08 20.10 -15.63
C LEU A 45 -8.84 18.82 -14.82
N MET A 46 -8.74 17.65 -15.47
CA MET A 46 -8.39 16.39 -14.80
C MET A 46 -7.02 16.45 -14.12
N SER A 47 -6.02 17.02 -14.76
CA SER A 47 -4.67 17.18 -14.18
C SER A 47 -4.69 18.05 -12.92
N ASP A 48 -5.42 19.15 -12.99
CA ASP A 48 -5.57 20.10 -11.88
C ASP A 48 -6.31 19.46 -10.69
N LEU A 49 -7.42 18.79 -10.97
CA LEU A 49 -8.22 18.08 -9.95
C LEU A 49 -7.45 16.92 -9.32
N ASN A 50 -6.63 16.18 -10.08
CA ASN A 50 -5.75 15.15 -9.53
C ASN A 50 -4.74 15.76 -8.54
N SER A 51 -4.14 16.88 -8.88
CA SER A 51 -3.20 17.59 -8.00
C SER A 51 -3.87 18.05 -6.71
N GLN A 52 -5.10 18.58 -6.79
CA GLN A 52 -5.89 18.98 -5.64
C GLN A 52 -6.26 17.76 -4.78
N PHE A 53 -6.69 16.66 -5.40
CA PHE A 53 -7.04 15.41 -4.72
C PHE A 53 -5.87 14.83 -3.93
N GLU A 54 -4.70 14.72 -4.55
CA GLU A 54 -3.51 14.22 -3.87
C GLU A 54 -3.04 15.16 -2.74
N SER A 55 -3.13 16.48 -2.92
CA SER A 55 -2.84 17.43 -1.85
C SER A 55 -3.77 17.28 -0.64
N LEU A 56 -5.07 17.07 -0.87
CA LEU A 56 -6.06 16.83 0.20
C LEU A 56 -5.82 15.50 0.90
N LYS A 57 -5.50 14.45 0.17
CA LYS A 57 -5.11 13.14 0.72
C LYS A 57 -3.87 13.26 1.62
N ASP A 58 -2.86 13.98 1.16
CA ASP A 58 -1.62 14.19 1.94
C ASP A 58 -1.89 14.95 3.25
N LYS A 59 -2.73 15.98 3.21
CA LYS A 59 -3.14 16.72 4.42
C LYS A 59 -3.90 15.82 5.41
N LEU A 60 -4.83 15.01 4.91
CA LEU A 60 -5.57 14.06 5.74
C LEU A 60 -4.62 13.02 6.34
N ARG A 61 -3.72 12.45 5.53
CA ARG A 61 -2.71 11.49 5.98
C ARG A 61 -1.84 12.05 7.10
N LYS A 62 -1.30 13.26 6.93
CA LYS A 62 -0.50 13.94 7.97
C LYS A 62 -1.27 14.14 9.28
N TYR A 63 -2.54 14.50 9.18
CA TYR A 63 -3.38 14.58 10.37
C TYR A 63 -3.56 13.21 11.05
N GLU A 64 -3.79 12.16 10.29
CA GLU A 64 -3.96 10.80 10.79
C GLU A 64 -2.67 10.24 11.42
N GLU A 65 -1.53 10.53 10.84
CA GLU A 65 -0.22 10.20 11.42
C GLU A 65 -0.04 10.88 12.78
N SER A 66 -0.34 12.19 12.87
CA SER A 66 -0.31 12.91 14.15
C SER A 66 -1.29 12.31 15.16
N PHE A 67 -2.51 11.97 14.70
CA PHE A 67 -3.52 11.37 15.56
C PHE A 67 -3.05 10.04 16.15
N ILE A 68 -2.44 9.16 15.34
CA ILE A 68 -1.90 7.86 15.80
C ILE A 68 -0.81 8.07 16.86
N VAL A 69 0.07 9.04 16.66
CA VAL A 69 1.18 9.33 17.58
C VAL A 69 0.67 9.89 18.91
N GLU A 70 -0.29 10.81 18.86
CA GLU A 70 -0.84 11.48 20.03
C GLU A 70 -1.82 10.60 20.81
N ASN A 71 -2.43 9.61 20.17
CA ASN A 71 -3.46 8.75 20.75
C ASN A 71 -3.08 7.25 20.60
N ASN A 72 -1.87 6.91 21.04
CA ASN A 72 -1.33 5.54 20.92
C ASN A 72 -2.04 4.49 21.80
N ASP A 73 -2.90 4.93 22.70
CA ASP A 73 -3.79 4.15 23.57
C ASP A 73 -5.25 4.12 23.09
N SER A 74 -5.51 4.62 21.86
CA SER A 74 -6.83 4.64 21.24
C SER A 74 -7.02 3.45 20.30
N TYR A 75 -8.15 2.76 20.44
CA TYR A 75 -8.53 1.73 19.48
C TYR A 75 -8.70 2.28 18.05
N LEU A 76 -9.13 3.55 17.93
CA LEU A 76 -9.25 4.20 16.63
C LEU A 76 -7.91 4.31 15.93
N SER A 77 -6.82 4.56 16.65
CA SER A 77 -5.46 4.61 16.08
C SER A 77 -5.06 3.29 15.42
N SER A 78 -5.44 2.14 16.01
CA SER A 78 -5.20 0.84 15.37
C SER A 78 -6.03 0.64 14.11
N LEU A 79 -7.27 1.13 14.07
CA LEU A 79 -8.10 1.05 12.86
C LEU A 79 -7.58 1.97 11.73
N ILE A 80 -7.11 3.17 12.07
CA ILE A 80 -6.49 4.09 11.11
C ILE A 80 -5.22 3.43 10.55
N LEU A 81 -4.34 2.91 11.39
CA LEU A 81 -3.11 2.24 10.97
C LEU A 81 -3.39 1.02 10.09
N GLN A 82 -4.40 0.21 10.43
CA GLN A 82 -4.83 -0.93 9.62
C GLN A 82 -5.27 -0.48 8.22
N ARG A 83 -6.02 0.62 8.12
CA ARG A 83 -6.41 1.20 6.84
C ARG A 83 -5.21 1.73 6.05
N MET A 84 -4.26 2.41 6.70
CA MET A 84 -3.03 2.90 6.09
C MET A 84 -2.17 1.76 5.53
N LEU A 85 -2.13 0.62 6.23
CA LEU A 85 -1.41 -0.58 5.80
C LEU A 85 -1.95 -1.16 4.47
N MET A 86 -3.22 -0.92 4.15
CA MET A 86 -3.81 -1.32 2.87
C MET A 86 -3.39 -0.40 1.71
N ASN A 87 -2.81 0.75 2.01
CA ASN A 87 -2.27 1.68 1.01
C ASN A 87 -0.82 1.29 0.67
N LYS A 88 -0.60 0.83 -0.56
CA LYS A 88 0.72 0.38 -1.04
C LYS A 88 1.77 1.50 -1.15
N GLU A 89 1.36 2.75 -1.00
CA GLU A 89 2.25 3.93 -1.07
C GLU A 89 2.93 4.27 0.26
N ILE A 90 2.57 3.55 1.34
CA ILE A 90 3.11 3.79 2.69
C ILE A 90 4.22 2.79 2.96
N ASP A 91 5.36 3.32 3.41
CA ASP A 91 6.53 2.54 3.78
C ASP A 91 6.24 1.63 4.98
N LEU A 92 6.71 0.39 4.89
CA LEU A 92 6.54 -0.61 5.94
C LEU A 92 7.22 -0.17 7.25
N ASP A 93 8.38 0.46 7.18
CA ASP A 93 9.12 0.95 8.36
C ASP A 93 8.34 2.03 9.11
N ILE A 94 7.59 2.88 8.38
CA ILE A 94 6.71 3.88 8.97
C ILE A 94 5.55 3.20 9.72
N ILE A 95 4.92 2.21 9.10
CA ILE A 95 3.84 1.42 9.73
C ILE A 95 4.35 0.74 11.00
N GLU A 96 5.53 0.11 10.98
CA GLU A 96 6.14 -0.53 12.16
C GLU A 96 6.45 0.48 13.26
N SER A 97 6.95 1.66 12.89
CA SER A 97 7.22 2.73 13.84
C SER A 97 5.95 3.14 14.59
N TYR A 98 4.82 3.29 13.89
CA TYR A 98 3.54 3.61 14.54
C TYR A 98 3.03 2.47 15.39
N PHE A 99 3.05 1.23 14.88
CA PHE A 99 2.62 0.05 15.60
C PHE A 99 3.42 -0.18 16.89
N SER A 100 4.72 0.06 16.86
CA SER A 100 5.60 -0.13 18.03
C SER A 100 5.18 0.74 19.22
N ARG A 101 4.64 1.94 18.96
CA ARG A 101 4.21 2.92 19.96
C ARG A 101 2.88 2.58 20.64
N PHE A 102 2.10 1.66 20.12
CA PHE A 102 0.84 1.28 20.74
C PHE A 102 1.05 0.68 22.13
N THR A 103 0.13 1.00 23.03
CA THR A 103 0.09 0.37 24.35
C THR A 103 -0.22 -1.13 24.24
N ASP A 104 0.13 -1.91 25.26
CA ASP A 104 -0.10 -3.36 25.27
C ASP A 104 -1.58 -3.71 25.14
N ILE A 105 -2.47 -2.88 25.70
CA ILE A 105 -3.92 -3.01 25.55
C ILE A 105 -4.32 -2.93 24.08
N ILE A 106 -3.81 -1.95 23.35
CA ILE A 106 -4.12 -1.81 21.92
C ILE A 106 -3.46 -2.92 21.10
N LYS A 107 -2.22 -3.30 21.42
CA LYS A 107 -1.53 -4.43 20.76
C LYS A 107 -2.26 -5.76 20.91
N SER A 108 -3.03 -5.95 21.98
CA SER A 108 -3.82 -7.17 22.20
C SER A 108 -5.15 -7.21 21.42
N THR A 109 -5.52 -6.12 20.74
CA THR A 109 -6.77 -6.06 19.96
C THR A 109 -6.71 -6.87 18.67
N LYS A 110 -7.87 -7.26 18.14
CA LYS A 110 -7.98 -7.97 16.87
C LYS A 110 -7.35 -7.19 15.71
N SER A 111 -7.64 -5.89 15.60
CA SER A 111 -7.06 -5.04 14.55
C SER A 111 -5.53 -5.00 14.62
N SER A 112 -4.95 -4.92 15.80
CA SER A 112 -3.50 -4.97 15.99
C SER A 112 -2.88 -6.31 15.64
N THR A 113 -3.57 -7.41 15.93
CA THR A 113 -3.14 -8.76 15.50
C THR A 113 -3.12 -8.87 13.97
N GLU A 114 -4.14 -8.34 13.29
CA GLU A 114 -4.21 -8.30 11.82
C GLU A 114 -3.10 -7.43 11.22
N ILE A 115 -2.81 -6.26 11.82
CA ILE A 115 -1.68 -5.42 11.42
C ILE A 115 -0.36 -6.18 11.54
N LYS A 116 -0.11 -6.81 12.68
CA LYS A 116 1.12 -7.60 12.92
C LYS A 116 1.31 -8.69 11.88
N ASN A 117 0.26 -9.49 11.64
CA ASN A 117 0.30 -10.57 10.66
C ASN A 117 0.60 -10.03 9.25
N LYS A 118 0.01 -8.89 8.89
CA LYS A 118 0.23 -8.27 7.57
C LYS A 118 1.64 -7.70 7.42
N ILE A 119 2.20 -7.11 8.46
CA ILE A 119 3.60 -6.68 8.50
C ILE A 119 4.53 -7.88 8.28
N GLU A 120 4.29 -9.00 8.98
CA GLU A 120 5.10 -10.21 8.83
C GLU A 120 4.99 -10.83 7.43
N GLU A 121 3.79 -10.82 6.84
CA GLU A 121 3.56 -11.24 5.46
C GLU A 121 4.32 -10.36 4.47
N MET A 122 4.25 -9.03 4.63
CA MET A 122 4.93 -8.08 3.76
C MET A 122 6.44 -8.21 3.86
N LYS A 123 6.99 -8.44 5.05
CA LYS A 123 8.43 -8.71 5.24
C LYS A 123 8.90 -9.97 4.52
N LYS A 124 8.12 -11.04 4.58
CA LYS A 124 8.43 -12.27 3.83
C LYS A 124 8.37 -12.05 2.31
N ASN A 125 7.47 -11.19 1.86
CA ASN A 125 7.34 -10.85 0.43
C ASN A 125 8.38 -9.82 -0.04
N ASN A 126 9.06 -9.10 0.88
CA ASN A 126 10.20 -8.21 0.57
C ASN A 126 11.49 -8.97 0.21
N ASP A 127 11.50 -10.30 0.32
CA ASP A 127 12.50 -11.15 -0.35
C ASP A 127 12.33 -11.17 -1.90
N THR A 128 11.36 -10.40 -2.43
CA THR A 128 11.28 -10.18 -3.87
C THR A 128 12.46 -9.35 -4.35
N PRO A 129 13.12 -9.77 -5.44
CA PRO A 129 14.27 -9.08 -5.99
C PRO A 129 13.95 -7.61 -6.30
N SER A 130 14.71 -6.69 -5.75
CA SER A 130 14.62 -5.26 -6.07
C SER A 130 15.71 -4.87 -7.06
N ILE A 131 15.53 -3.74 -7.75
CA ILE A 131 16.56 -3.20 -8.66
C ILE A 131 17.85 -2.98 -7.87
N GLY A 132 18.96 -3.56 -8.35
CA GLY A 132 20.26 -3.50 -7.70
C GLY A 132 20.52 -4.58 -6.64
N SER A 133 19.54 -5.41 -6.29
CA SER A 133 19.76 -6.58 -5.42
C SER A 133 20.30 -7.78 -6.20
N LEU A 134 20.95 -8.70 -5.48
CA LEU A 134 21.33 -9.98 -6.07
C LEU A 134 20.08 -10.77 -6.48
N ALA A 135 20.05 -11.26 -7.72
CA ALA A 135 18.94 -12.10 -8.17
C ALA A 135 18.93 -13.43 -7.37
N PRO A 136 17.76 -13.89 -6.89
CA PRO A 136 17.64 -15.20 -6.27
C PRO A 136 18.07 -16.28 -7.26
N ASP A 137 18.88 -17.23 -6.80
CA ASP A 137 19.22 -18.38 -7.62
C ASP A 137 18.04 -19.36 -7.67
N PHE A 138 17.82 -19.96 -8.81
CA PHE A 138 16.84 -21.03 -8.99
C PHE A 138 17.36 -22.04 -10.01
N THR A 139 16.90 -23.26 -9.88
CA THR A 139 17.26 -24.36 -10.78
C THR A 139 16.02 -24.83 -11.55
N GLY A 140 16.15 -24.96 -12.86
CA GLY A 140 15.12 -25.50 -13.73
C GLY A 140 15.69 -26.56 -14.68
N PRO A 141 14.82 -27.29 -15.41
CA PRO A 141 15.29 -28.22 -16.45
C PRO A 141 15.84 -27.46 -17.65
N GLY A 142 17.02 -27.81 -18.08
CA GLY A 142 17.62 -27.35 -19.33
C GLY A 142 17.00 -28.02 -20.57
N LEU A 143 17.59 -27.79 -21.74
CA LEU A 143 17.05 -28.23 -23.03
C LEU A 143 16.95 -29.76 -23.11
N PHE A 144 17.85 -30.49 -22.44
CA PHE A 144 17.87 -31.97 -22.42
C PHE A 144 17.47 -32.54 -21.05
N ALA A 145 16.65 -31.77 -20.29
CA ALA A 145 16.16 -32.09 -18.95
C ALA A 145 17.26 -32.16 -17.86
N GLU A 146 18.48 -31.73 -18.15
CA GLU A 146 19.54 -31.54 -17.13
C GLU A 146 19.19 -30.36 -16.21
N PRO A 147 19.54 -30.39 -14.92
CA PRO A 147 19.32 -29.25 -14.04
C PRO A 147 20.29 -28.12 -14.42
N VAL A 148 19.73 -26.92 -14.62
CA VAL A 148 20.49 -25.68 -14.89
C VAL A 148 20.10 -24.64 -13.86
N SER A 149 21.08 -24.06 -13.18
CA SER A 149 20.86 -22.97 -12.23
C SER A 149 21.18 -21.60 -12.87
N LEU A 150 20.51 -20.55 -12.44
CA LEU A 150 20.81 -19.19 -12.90
C LEU A 150 22.27 -18.83 -12.65
N SER A 151 22.84 -19.26 -11.51
CA SER A 151 24.23 -19.07 -11.14
C SER A 151 25.23 -19.78 -12.05
N ASP A 152 24.82 -20.79 -12.82
CA ASP A 152 25.67 -21.52 -13.78
C ASP A 152 25.90 -20.73 -15.07
N VAL A 153 25.03 -19.77 -15.37
CA VAL A 153 25.10 -18.95 -16.58
C VAL A 153 26.24 -17.94 -16.46
N LYS A 154 27.34 -18.16 -17.15
CA LYS A 154 28.52 -17.29 -17.18
C LYS A 154 28.42 -16.26 -18.30
N SER A 155 27.85 -15.09 -17.99
CA SER A 155 27.68 -13.98 -18.94
C SER A 155 27.89 -12.63 -18.24
N LYS A 156 28.23 -11.58 -19.02
CA LYS A 156 28.33 -10.21 -18.52
C LYS A 156 26.95 -9.61 -18.24
N VAL A 157 25.94 -10.05 -19.00
CA VAL A 157 24.53 -9.62 -18.88
C VAL A 157 23.67 -10.85 -19.11
N ILE A 158 22.68 -11.04 -18.27
CA ILE A 158 21.70 -12.12 -18.39
C ILE A 158 20.33 -11.47 -18.55
N LEU A 159 19.63 -11.81 -19.63
CA LEU A 159 18.22 -11.51 -19.80
C LEU A 159 17.40 -12.74 -19.38
N LEU A 160 16.56 -12.58 -18.37
CA LEU A 160 15.69 -13.63 -17.88
C LEU A 160 14.24 -13.30 -18.32
N ASP A 161 13.71 -14.11 -19.20
CA ASP A 161 12.34 -13.99 -19.69
C ASP A 161 11.45 -15.11 -19.12
N PHE A 162 10.33 -14.73 -18.53
CA PHE A 162 9.31 -15.64 -18.02
C PHE A 162 8.14 -15.70 -18.99
N TRP A 163 8.10 -16.73 -19.80
CA TRP A 163 7.07 -16.92 -20.81
C TRP A 163 6.36 -18.29 -20.71
N ALA A 164 5.24 -18.43 -21.39
CA ALA A 164 4.55 -19.70 -21.49
C ALA A 164 3.98 -19.90 -22.90
N SER A 165 3.86 -21.14 -23.35
CA SER A 165 3.34 -21.49 -24.69
C SER A 165 1.91 -21.00 -24.93
N TRP A 166 1.10 -20.87 -23.91
CA TRP A 166 -0.27 -20.35 -23.94
C TRP A 166 -0.36 -18.82 -23.79
N CYS A 167 0.75 -18.14 -23.45
CA CYS A 167 0.81 -16.69 -23.30
C CYS A 167 0.87 -16.03 -24.69
N ALA A 168 -0.26 -15.55 -25.21
CA ALA A 168 -0.32 -14.94 -26.53
C ALA A 168 0.57 -13.68 -26.68
N PRO A 169 0.62 -12.72 -25.73
CA PRO A 169 1.55 -11.59 -25.79
C PRO A 169 3.02 -12.04 -25.86
N CYS A 170 3.43 -13.00 -25.03
CA CYS A 170 4.80 -13.50 -24.98
C CYS A 170 5.22 -14.09 -26.36
N ARG A 171 4.33 -14.81 -27.03
CA ARG A 171 4.60 -15.37 -28.35
C ARG A 171 4.77 -14.32 -29.44
N VAL A 172 4.17 -13.15 -29.29
CA VAL A 172 4.35 -12.01 -30.20
C VAL A 172 5.70 -11.34 -29.97
N GLU A 173 6.17 -11.32 -28.72
CA GLU A 173 7.43 -10.66 -28.33
C GLU A 173 8.67 -11.55 -28.60
N ASN A 174 8.55 -12.88 -28.45
CA ASN A 174 9.65 -13.82 -28.59
C ASN A 174 10.51 -13.62 -29.86
N PRO A 175 9.94 -13.37 -31.09
CA PRO A 175 10.75 -13.16 -32.27
C PRO A 175 11.67 -11.92 -32.21
N SER A 176 11.43 -10.99 -31.29
CA SER A 176 12.28 -9.82 -31.10
C SER A 176 13.42 -10.05 -30.11
N LEU A 177 13.38 -11.17 -29.37
CA LEU A 177 14.39 -11.56 -28.36
C LEU A 177 15.44 -12.54 -28.94
N VAL A 178 15.17 -13.12 -30.10
CA VAL A 178 16.03 -14.10 -30.83
C VAL A 178 16.68 -13.38 -32.03
#